data_6c9cabaf61e22b7ce182eaa3424b53e8
#
_entry.id   6c9cabaf61e22b7ce182eaa3424b53e8
#
_cell.length_a   1.000
_cell.length_b   1.000
_cell.length_c   1.000
_cell.angle_alpha   90.00
_cell.angle_beta   90.00
_cell.angle_gamma   90.00
#
_symmetry.space_group_name_H-M   'P 1'
#
loop_
_entity.id
_entity.type
_entity.pdbx_description
1 polymer ?
#
loop_
_entity_poly.entity_id
_entity_poly.type
_entity_poly.pdbx_seq_one_letter_code
_entity_poly.pdbx_strand_id
1 'polypeptide(L)'
;YEKPNNYEHLSAVYKLLHKIRYQRLNLNSEDCKHLFYSSMNRQKIQELVKNFTRIDYNMFGTITGRLTTHPESFPMLTLKKDLRRIIKPHNDLMMSLDYNGAEIRTLLDLCGQDQPEYDIHEWNVQNIIKDMEMTREEAKLYFFAWLYNPESKDIDSEYYDREKVLDKYYKDGYIHTPYGRKIKVEQRKALNYLIQSTTADRVLEKAVLVDQMLEGKKSFISHIVHDEIVIDYADEDRDIVIGIRDIFEDGYVANLRGGRDYYNLNEIKL
;
A
#
# COMPACT_ATOMS: atom_id res chain seq x y z
N TYR A 1 8.81 -25.95 -18.68
CA TYR A 1 8.02 -24.77 -18.35
C TYR A 1 8.92 -23.54 -18.49
N GLU A 2 8.54 -22.58 -19.33
CA GLU A 2 9.20 -21.29 -19.40
C GLU A 2 8.79 -20.42 -18.20
N LYS A 3 9.78 -19.73 -17.60
CA LYS A 3 9.51 -18.77 -16.52
C LYS A 3 8.76 -17.56 -17.10
N PRO A 4 7.71 -17.05 -16.42
CA PRO A 4 7.07 -15.80 -16.83
C PRO A 4 8.04 -14.61 -16.73
N ASN A 5 7.81 -13.56 -17.51
CA ASN A 5 8.70 -12.39 -17.56
C ASN A 5 8.92 -11.71 -16.19
N ASN A 6 7.95 -11.83 -15.29
CA ASN A 6 8.01 -11.27 -13.93
C ASN A 6 8.40 -12.32 -12.85
N TYR A 7 9.00 -13.44 -13.25
CA TYR A 7 9.33 -14.53 -12.32
C TYR A 7 10.22 -14.08 -11.16
N GLU A 8 11.27 -13.32 -11.44
CA GLU A 8 12.21 -12.89 -10.41
C GLU A 8 11.53 -11.97 -9.38
N HIS A 9 10.71 -11.03 -9.85
CA HIS A 9 9.90 -10.19 -8.97
C HIS A 9 8.95 -11.03 -8.10
N LEU A 10 8.15 -11.90 -8.71
CA LEU A 10 7.22 -12.76 -7.97
C LEU A 10 7.92 -13.70 -6.99
N SER A 11 9.10 -14.22 -7.36
CA SER A 11 9.91 -15.07 -6.49
C SER A 11 10.42 -14.31 -5.26
N ALA A 12 10.88 -13.08 -5.45
CA ALA A 12 11.34 -12.23 -4.35
C ALA A 12 10.18 -11.86 -3.39
N VAL A 13 9.05 -11.45 -3.96
CA VAL A 13 7.83 -11.18 -3.19
C VAL A 13 7.38 -12.41 -2.40
N TYR A 14 7.35 -13.60 -3.04
CA TYR A 14 6.99 -14.83 -2.36
C TYR A 14 7.88 -15.11 -1.14
N LYS A 15 9.19 -14.92 -1.27
CA LYS A 15 10.13 -15.10 -0.16
C LYS A 15 9.84 -14.14 0.99
N LEU A 16 9.56 -12.87 0.71
CA LEU A 16 9.18 -11.88 1.72
C LEU A 16 7.87 -12.28 2.42
N LEU A 17 6.82 -12.61 1.65
CA LEU A 17 5.54 -13.01 2.24
C LEU A 17 5.64 -14.30 3.06
N HIS A 18 6.49 -15.25 2.62
CA HIS A 18 6.79 -16.44 3.38
C HIS A 18 7.51 -16.12 4.70
N LYS A 19 8.44 -15.16 4.71
CA LYS A 19 9.11 -14.67 5.92
C LYS A 19 8.08 -14.05 6.89
N ILE A 20 7.18 -13.17 6.40
CA ILE A 20 6.11 -12.57 7.20
C ILE A 20 5.19 -13.65 7.80
N ARG A 21 4.82 -14.66 7.02
CA ARG A 21 3.96 -15.78 7.47
C ARG A 21 4.49 -16.49 8.71
N TYR A 22 5.80 -16.59 8.89
CA TYR A 22 6.40 -17.27 10.04
C TYR A 22 6.65 -16.36 11.24
N GLN A 23 6.43 -15.07 11.10
CA GLN A 23 6.47 -14.12 12.23
C GLN A 23 5.17 -14.22 13.04
N ARG A 24 5.29 -14.19 14.36
CA ARG A 24 4.12 -14.10 15.23
C ARG A 24 3.74 -12.63 15.39
N LEU A 25 2.45 -12.35 15.36
CA LEU A 25 1.93 -11.04 15.75
C LEU A 25 1.98 -10.90 17.28
N ASN A 26 2.38 -9.72 17.75
CA ASN A 26 2.20 -9.33 19.15
C ASN A 26 0.83 -8.69 19.31
N LEU A 27 -0.15 -9.49 19.78
CA LEU A 27 -1.54 -9.06 19.94
C LEU A 27 -1.86 -8.85 21.41
N ASN A 28 -2.28 -7.62 21.78
CA ASN A 28 -2.68 -7.25 23.12
C ASN A 28 -3.98 -6.42 23.09
N SER A 29 -4.96 -6.81 23.90
CA SER A 29 -6.28 -6.16 23.98
C SER A 29 -6.43 -5.17 25.14
N GLU A 30 -5.41 -4.93 25.94
CA GLU A 30 -5.51 -4.07 27.13
C GLU A 30 -5.95 -2.65 26.79
N ASP A 31 -5.39 -2.05 25.73
CA ASP A 31 -5.71 -0.70 25.28
C ASP A 31 -7.07 -0.62 24.55
N CYS A 32 -7.73 -1.75 24.36
CA CYS A 32 -9.04 -1.84 23.69
C CYS A 32 -10.21 -1.93 24.67
N LYS A 33 -9.99 -1.84 25.99
CA LYS A 33 -11.05 -1.97 27.01
C LYS A 33 -12.18 -0.98 26.82
N HIS A 34 -11.90 0.22 26.32
CA HIS A 34 -12.90 1.23 25.98
C HIS A 34 -13.84 0.83 24.85
N LEU A 35 -13.47 -0.15 24.01
CA LEU A 35 -14.32 -0.69 22.95
C LEU A 35 -15.24 -1.81 23.45
N PHE A 36 -15.07 -2.29 24.69
CA PHE A 36 -15.78 -3.42 25.26
C PHE A 36 -17.23 -3.10 25.70
N TYR A 37 -17.63 -1.83 25.65
CA TYR A 37 -19.04 -1.45 25.84
C TYR A 37 -19.93 -2.08 24.76
N SER A 38 -19.42 -2.32 23.55
CA SER A 38 -20.08 -3.10 22.51
C SER A 38 -19.73 -4.57 22.68
N SER A 39 -20.73 -5.42 22.93
CA SER A 39 -20.56 -6.88 23.03
C SER A 39 -19.95 -7.47 21.75
N MET A 40 -20.34 -6.94 20.60
CA MET A 40 -19.82 -7.35 19.30
C MET A 40 -18.32 -7.02 19.16
N ASN A 41 -17.87 -5.81 19.54
CA ASN A 41 -16.45 -5.45 19.50
C ASN A 41 -15.63 -6.30 20.47
N ARG A 42 -16.14 -6.51 21.69
CA ARG A 42 -15.49 -7.35 22.69
C ARG A 42 -15.29 -8.77 22.19
N GLN A 43 -16.36 -9.39 21.63
CA GLN A 43 -16.28 -10.72 21.07
C GLN A 43 -15.28 -10.80 19.91
N LYS A 44 -15.31 -9.82 19.01
CA LYS A 44 -14.40 -9.76 17.87
C LYS A 44 -12.94 -9.61 18.29
N ILE A 45 -12.63 -8.74 19.25
CA ILE A 45 -11.27 -8.57 19.79
C ILE A 45 -10.79 -9.88 20.45
N GLN A 46 -11.63 -10.51 21.28
CA GLN A 46 -11.29 -11.77 21.92
C GLN A 46 -11.03 -12.89 20.89
N GLU A 47 -11.86 -12.97 19.85
CA GLU A 47 -11.67 -13.90 18.73
C GLU A 47 -10.32 -13.67 18.03
N LEU A 48 -10.01 -12.41 17.67
CA LEU A 48 -8.78 -12.05 16.98
C LEU A 48 -7.53 -12.42 17.80
N VAL A 49 -7.50 -12.06 19.06
CA VAL A 49 -6.34 -12.32 19.94
C VAL A 49 -6.16 -13.81 20.25
N LYS A 50 -7.28 -14.56 20.36
CA LYS A 50 -7.22 -16.00 20.72
C LYS A 50 -6.90 -16.89 19.54
N ASN A 51 -7.50 -16.62 18.37
CA ASN A 51 -7.53 -17.58 17.26
C ASN A 51 -6.46 -17.32 16.21
N PHE A 52 -5.90 -16.09 16.15
CA PHE A 52 -4.95 -15.73 15.11
C PHE A 52 -3.63 -15.28 15.71
N THR A 53 -2.56 -15.81 15.18
CA THR A 53 -1.20 -15.48 15.63
C THR A 53 -0.29 -15.03 14.49
N ARG A 54 -0.71 -15.14 13.23
CA ARG A 54 0.12 -14.93 12.05
C ARG A 54 -0.70 -14.36 10.89
N ILE A 55 0.00 -13.71 9.96
CA ILE A 55 -0.56 -13.25 8.69
C ILE A 55 -0.08 -14.21 7.60
N ASP A 56 -1.03 -14.75 6.84
CA ASP A 56 -0.76 -15.56 5.67
C ASP A 56 -1.37 -14.87 4.44
N TYR A 57 -0.51 -14.22 3.67
CA TYR A 57 -0.92 -13.51 2.47
C TYR A 57 -1.06 -14.44 1.27
N ASN A 58 -2.08 -14.19 0.46
CA ASN A 58 -2.24 -14.78 -0.86
C ASN A 58 -1.90 -13.73 -1.93
N MET A 59 -0.77 -13.88 -2.60
CA MET A 59 -0.33 -12.98 -3.66
C MET A 59 -1.06 -13.19 -5.01
N PHE A 60 -1.85 -14.24 -5.11
CA PHE A 60 -2.65 -14.58 -6.30
C PHE A 60 -4.15 -14.45 -6.05
N GLY A 61 -4.56 -13.85 -4.93
CA GLY A 61 -5.96 -13.72 -4.53
C GLY A 61 -6.76 -12.73 -5.36
N THR A 62 -6.10 -11.83 -6.09
CA THR A 62 -6.75 -10.86 -6.99
C THR A 62 -6.09 -10.88 -8.38
N ILE A 63 -6.86 -10.50 -9.39
CA ILE A 63 -6.35 -10.40 -10.77
C ILE A 63 -5.33 -9.26 -10.95
N THR A 64 -5.42 -8.22 -10.12
CA THR A 64 -4.51 -7.06 -10.15
C THR A 64 -3.23 -7.26 -9.34
N GLY A 65 -3.06 -8.40 -8.64
CA GLY A 65 -1.88 -8.66 -7.82
C GLY A 65 -1.91 -8.00 -6.43
N ARG A 66 -2.99 -7.29 -6.07
CA ARG A 66 -3.20 -6.85 -4.69
C ARG A 66 -3.27 -8.06 -3.77
N LEU A 67 -2.59 -7.98 -2.64
CA LEU A 67 -2.60 -9.05 -1.64
C LEU A 67 -4.02 -9.27 -1.10
N THR A 68 -4.32 -10.53 -0.80
CA THR A 68 -5.41 -10.92 0.08
C THR A 68 -4.84 -11.76 1.22
N THR A 69 -5.64 -12.11 2.21
CA THR A 69 -5.25 -13.05 3.26
C THR A 69 -6.01 -14.37 3.09
N HIS A 70 -5.37 -15.50 3.44
CA HIS A 70 -6.06 -16.78 3.48
C HIS A 70 -7.12 -16.80 4.59
N PRO A 71 -8.19 -17.63 4.50
CA PRO A 71 -9.31 -17.63 5.46
C PRO A 71 -8.92 -17.86 6.92
N GLU A 72 -7.89 -18.66 7.18
CA GLU A 72 -7.39 -18.98 8.53
C GLU A 72 -6.30 -18.00 9.02
N SER A 73 -6.03 -16.95 8.26
CA SER A 73 -5.06 -15.91 8.57
C SER A 73 -5.66 -14.80 9.42
N PHE A 74 -4.82 -14.10 10.19
CA PHE A 74 -5.21 -12.82 10.77
C PHE A 74 -5.70 -11.87 9.65
N PRO A 75 -6.92 -11.30 9.77
CA PRO A 75 -7.55 -10.54 8.67
C PRO A 75 -7.00 -9.12 8.55
N MET A 76 -5.68 -8.97 8.35
CA MET A 76 -4.97 -7.70 8.38
C MET A 76 -5.56 -6.68 7.40
N LEU A 77 -5.86 -7.10 6.18
CA LEU A 77 -6.32 -6.20 5.09
C LEU A 77 -7.76 -5.69 5.28
N THR A 78 -8.56 -6.38 6.10
CA THR A 78 -9.96 -6.02 6.36
C THR A 78 -10.21 -5.60 7.81
N LEU A 79 -9.14 -5.46 8.60
CA LEU A 79 -9.24 -5.09 10.01
C LEU A 79 -9.72 -3.65 10.15
N LYS A 80 -10.82 -3.46 10.88
CA LYS A 80 -11.35 -2.12 11.18
C LYS A 80 -10.28 -1.28 11.89
N LYS A 81 -10.21 0.01 11.53
CA LYS A 81 -9.19 0.93 12.02
C LYS A 81 -9.05 0.91 13.56
N ASP A 82 -10.17 0.99 14.30
CA ASP A 82 -10.15 1.00 15.77
C ASP A 82 -9.57 -0.28 16.38
N LEU A 83 -9.69 -1.41 15.68
CA LEU A 83 -9.16 -2.70 16.14
C LEU A 83 -7.66 -2.86 15.88
N ARG A 84 -7.04 -1.98 15.09
CA ARG A 84 -5.59 -1.98 14.87
C ARG A 84 -4.79 -1.74 16.15
N ARG A 85 -5.42 -1.20 17.20
CA ARG A 85 -4.84 -1.02 18.56
C ARG A 85 -4.34 -2.32 19.20
N ILE A 86 -4.91 -3.47 18.80
CA ILE A 86 -4.47 -4.77 19.34
C ILE A 86 -3.09 -5.20 18.83
N ILE A 87 -2.59 -4.60 17.74
CA ILE A 87 -1.31 -4.96 17.14
C ILE A 87 -0.22 -4.09 17.75
N LYS A 88 0.71 -4.73 18.44
CA LYS A 88 1.83 -4.09 19.15
C LYS A 88 3.17 -4.49 18.52
N PRO A 89 4.20 -3.64 18.63
CA PRO A 89 5.54 -4.05 18.26
C PRO A 89 6.10 -5.12 19.21
N HIS A 90 7.01 -5.91 18.71
CA HIS A 90 7.88 -6.75 19.54
C HIS A 90 9.10 -5.96 20.02
N ASN A 91 9.55 -5.01 19.20
CA ASN A 91 10.63 -4.07 19.48
C ASN A 91 10.09 -2.78 20.10
N ASP A 92 10.60 -1.61 19.70
CA ASP A 92 10.30 -0.34 20.35
C ASP A 92 9.06 0.35 19.80
N LEU A 93 8.88 0.32 18.44
CA LEU A 93 7.81 1.01 17.73
C LEU A 93 7.26 0.20 16.54
N MET A 94 6.00 0.46 16.19
CA MET A 94 5.49 0.23 14.83
C MET A 94 5.83 1.45 13.99
N MET A 95 6.55 1.28 12.90
CA MET A 95 6.90 2.32 11.95
C MET A 95 6.21 2.04 10.62
N SER A 96 5.42 2.98 10.14
CA SER A 96 4.61 2.88 8.92
C SER A 96 5.14 3.81 7.84
N LEU A 97 5.26 3.30 6.64
CA LEU A 97 5.52 4.04 5.41
C LEU A 97 4.31 3.83 4.48
N ASP A 98 3.59 4.90 4.19
CA ASP A 98 2.32 4.90 3.44
C ASP A 98 2.39 5.94 2.32
N TYR A 99 2.22 5.53 1.07
CA TYR A 99 2.31 6.46 -0.05
C TYR A 99 1.22 7.51 -0.01
N ASN A 100 1.61 8.74 -0.22
CA ASN A 100 0.70 9.86 -0.44
C ASN A 100 0.06 9.76 -1.83
N GLY A 101 -1.17 9.20 -1.89
CA GLY A 101 -1.93 9.07 -3.13
C GLY A 101 -1.32 8.11 -4.16
N ALA A 102 -0.94 6.90 -3.75
CA ALA A 102 -0.23 5.89 -4.55
C ALA A 102 -0.78 5.71 -5.97
N GLU A 103 -2.09 5.53 -6.14
CA GLU A 103 -2.70 5.29 -7.45
C GLU A 103 -2.62 6.51 -8.38
N ILE A 104 -2.74 7.72 -7.83
CA ILE A 104 -2.62 8.97 -8.60
C ILE A 104 -1.18 9.17 -9.05
N ARG A 105 -0.21 8.92 -8.16
CA ARG A 105 1.21 8.97 -8.49
C ARG A 105 1.58 7.92 -9.53
N THR A 106 0.99 6.72 -9.43
CA THR A 106 1.18 5.68 -10.43
C THR A 106 0.63 6.11 -11.81
N LEU A 107 -0.52 6.78 -11.86
CA LEU A 107 -1.03 7.31 -13.14
C LEU A 107 -0.08 8.36 -13.71
N LEU A 108 0.41 9.28 -12.88
CA LEU A 108 1.35 10.33 -13.29
C LEU A 108 2.64 9.72 -13.87
N ASP A 109 3.18 8.69 -13.21
CA ASP A 109 4.35 7.93 -13.67
C ASP A 109 4.08 7.20 -14.99
N LEU A 110 2.92 6.55 -15.15
CA LEU A 110 2.50 5.90 -16.40
C LEU A 110 2.35 6.90 -17.57
N CYS A 111 2.00 8.16 -17.27
CA CYS A 111 1.98 9.26 -18.23
C CYS A 111 3.40 9.78 -18.57
N GLY A 112 4.44 9.35 -17.85
CA GLY A 112 5.83 9.79 -18.03
C GLY A 112 6.08 11.20 -17.52
N GLN A 113 5.37 11.62 -16.48
CA GLN A 113 5.49 12.94 -15.85
C GLN A 113 6.33 12.86 -14.57
N ASP A 114 6.95 13.96 -14.21
CA ASP A 114 7.70 14.11 -12.97
C ASP A 114 6.76 14.06 -11.75
N GLN A 115 7.25 13.51 -10.64
CA GLN A 115 6.50 13.39 -9.40
C GLN A 115 6.60 14.69 -8.57
N PRO A 116 5.47 15.22 -8.07
CA PRO A 116 5.51 16.32 -7.10
C PRO A 116 6.18 15.89 -5.79
N GLU A 117 7.02 16.77 -5.22
CA GLU A 117 7.75 16.55 -3.96
C GLU A 117 6.86 16.72 -2.70
N TYR A 118 5.58 17.05 -2.85
CA TYR A 118 4.64 17.27 -1.75
C TYR A 118 3.31 16.55 -2.00
N ASP A 119 2.29 16.82 -1.19
CA ASP A 119 0.98 16.14 -1.26
C ASP A 119 0.36 16.22 -2.66
N ILE A 120 0.10 15.06 -3.28
CA ILE A 120 -0.40 14.98 -4.66
C ILE A 120 -1.80 15.57 -4.82
N HIS A 121 -2.62 15.56 -3.77
CA HIS A 121 -3.97 16.14 -3.82
C HIS A 121 -3.91 17.67 -3.81
N GLU A 122 -3.02 18.24 -3.00
CA GLU A 122 -2.76 19.69 -3.01
C GLU A 122 -2.15 20.13 -4.35
N TRP A 123 -1.22 19.35 -4.87
CA TRP A 123 -0.64 19.60 -6.19
C TRP A 123 -1.73 19.58 -7.28
N ASN A 124 -2.67 18.64 -7.23
CA ASN A 124 -3.79 18.55 -8.17
C ASN A 124 -4.73 19.76 -8.06
N VAL A 125 -5.00 20.27 -6.86
CA VAL A 125 -5.79 21.51 -6.69
C VAL A 125 -5.13 22.67 -7.46
N GLN A 126 -3.81 22.83 -7.28
CA GLN A 126 -3.07 23.96 -7.83
C GLN A 126 -2.86 23.86 -9.35
N ASN A 127 -2.54 22.68 -9.85
CA ASN A 127 -2.06 22.51 -11.23
C ASN A 127 -3.11 21.95 -12.19
N ILE A 128 -4.08 21.19 -11.68
CA ILE A 128 -5.06 20.48 -12.51
C ILE A 128 -6.45 21.09 -12.37
N ILE A 129 -6.99 21.14 -11.16
CA ILE A 129 -8.36 21.60 -10.89
C ILE A 129 -8.42 23.14 -10.97
N LYS A 130 -7.37 23.80 -10.48
CA LYS A 130 -7.21 25.28 -10.46
C LYS A 130 -8.33 26.01 -9.72
N ASP A 131 -8.98 25.32 -8.79
CA ASP A 131 -9.98 25.88 -7.88
C ASP A 131 -9.37 25.97 -6.47
N MET A 132 -8.90 27.15 -6.11
CA MET A 132 -8.21 27.40 -4.84
C MET A 132 -9.14 27.40 -3.61
N GLU A 133 -10.46 27.36 -3.82
CA GLU A 133 -11.44 27.22 -2.73
C GLU A 133 -11.69 25.75 -2.39
N MET A 134 -11.33 24.82 -3.29
CA MET A 134 -11.49 23.38 -3.08
C MET A 134 -10.52 22.86 -2.02
N THR A 135 -11.06 22.20 -1.02
CA THR A 135 -10.24 21.55 0.00
C THR A 135 -9.51 20.32 -0.54
N ARG A 136 -8.42 19.92 0.14
CA ARG A 136 -7.67 18.70 -0.19
C ARG A 136 -8.55 17.44 -0.27
N GLU A 137 -9.51 17.28 0.63
CA GLU A 137 -10.40 16.11 0.67
C GLU A 137 -11.43 16.14 -0.48
N GLU A 138 -11.95 17.31 -0.82
CA GLU A 138 -12.82 17.48 -2.00
C GLU A 138 -12.06 17.21 -3.29
N ALA A 139 -10.83 17.71 -3.43
CA ALA A 139 -9.97 17.44 -4.58
C ALA A 139 -9.69 15.94 -4.73
N LYS A 140 -9.44 15.24 -3.62
CA LYS A 140 -9.27 13.79 -3.61
C LYS A 140 -10.49 13.08 -4.16
N LEU A 141 -11.69 13.40 -3.65
CA LEU A 141 -12.93 12.78 -4.10
C LEU A 141 -13.22 13.09 -5.58
N TYR A 142 -13.03 14.33 -5.99
CA TYR A 142 -13.22 14.78 -7.36
C TYR A 142 -12.29 14.04 -8.33
N PHE A 143 -11.00 13.97 -8.00
CA PHE A 143 -10.01 13.30 -8.82
C PHE A 143 -10.27 11.80 -8.94
N PHE A 144 -10.61 11.12 -7.85
CA PHE A 144 -10.94 9.69 -7.89
C PHE A 144 -12.25 9.41 -8.65
N ALA A 145 -13.25 10.28 -8.56
CA ALA A 145 -14.48 10.16 -9.35
C ALA A 145 -14.16 10.22 -10.86
N TRP A 146 -13.31 11.16 -11.27
CA TRP A 146 -12.82 11.24 -12.64
C TRP A 146 -11.97 10.02 -13.02
N LEU A 147 -11.03 9.62 -12.17
CA LEU A 147 -10.09 8.52 -12.45
C LEU A 147 -10.81 7.21 -12.73
N TYR A 148 -11.86 6.92 -11.96
CA TYR A 148 -12.59 5.65 -12.05
C TYR A 148 -13.80 5.69 -12.99
N ASN A 149 -14.13 6.83 -13.55
CA ASN A 149 -15.15 6.98 -14.58
C ASN A 149 -14.49 7.16 -15.96
N PRO A 150 -14.45 6.12 -16.81
CA PRO A 150 -13.79 6.22 -18.12
C PRO A 150 -14.47 7.23 -19.07
N GLU A 151 -15.75 7.54 -18.84
CA GLU A 151 -16.52 8.48 -19.67
C GLU A 151 -16.40 9.93 -19.18
N SER A 152 -15.86 10.17 -17.98
CA SER A 152 -15.70 11.51 -17.45
C SER A 152 -14.65 12.30 -18.25
N LYS A 153 -15.02 13.52 -18.61
CA LYS A 153 -14.16 14.52 -19.24
C LYS A 153 -13.91 15.73 -18.32
N ASP A 154 -14.18 15.58 -17.03
CA ASP A 154 -14.15 16.67 -16.06
C ASP A 154 -12.73 17.20 -15.81
N ILE A 155 -11.71 16.38 -16.06
CA ILE A 155 -10.31 16.77 -15.99
C ILE A 155 -9.71 16.64 -17.40
N ASP A 156 -9.33 17.77 -17.97
CA ASP A 156 -8.51 17.89 -19.18
C ASP A 156 -7.14 18.42 -18.76
N SER A 157 -6.12 17.60 -18.90
CA SER A 157 -4.79 17.90 -18.40
C SER A 157 -3.69 17.22 -19.22
N GLU A 158 -2.68 17.99 -19.57
CA GLU A 158 -1.46 17.47 -20.20
C GLU A 158 -0.66 16.51 -19.32
N TYR A 159 -0.88 16.54 -17.99
CA TYR A 159 -0.21 15.66 -17.02
C TYR A 159 -0.84 14.27 -16.95
N TYR A 160 -2.17 14.15 -17.18
CA TYR A 160 -2.92 12.90 -17.00
C TYR A 160 -3.62 12.46 -18.30
N ASP A 161 -2.83 12.05 -19.27
CA ASP A 161 -3.33 11.54 -20.55
C ASP A 161 -3.69 10.05 -20.46
N ARG A 162 -4.97 9.78 -20.09
CA ARG A 162 -5.50 8.42 -19.95
C ARG A 162 -5.52 7.65 -21.27
N GLU A 163 -5.77 8.32 -22.38
CA GLU A 163 -5.84 7.70 -23.71
C GLU A 163 -4.46 7.24 -24.15
N LYS A 164 -3.45 8.08 -24.02
CA LYS A 164 -2.05 7.74 -24.32
C LYS A 164 -1.55 6.58 -23.44
N VAL A 165 -1.94 6.53 -22.17
CA VAL A 165 -1.60 5.42 -21.28
C VAL A 165 -2.25 4.13 -21.77
N LEU A 166 -3.54 4.15 -22.14
CA LEU A 166 -4.22 2.97 -22.66
C LEU A 166 -3.64 2.52 -23.98
N ASP A 167 -3.33 3.42 -24.90
CA ASP A 167 -2.69 3.07 -26.19
C ASP A 167 -1.34 2.36 -26.00
N LYS A 168 -0.60 2.72 -24.97
CA LYS A 168 0.69 2.11 -24.67
C LYS A 168 0.55 0.74 -24.01
N TYR A 169 -0.36 0.59 -23.06
CA TYR A 169 -0.40 -0.57 -22.15
C TYR A 169 -1.56 -1.54 -22.39
N TYR A 170 -2.58 -1.18 -23.20
CA TYR A 170 -3.73 -2.04 -23.48
C TYR A 170 -3.74 -2.46 -24.97
N LYS A 171 -3.65 -3.77 -25.22
CA LYS A 171 -3.62 -4.34 -26.57
C LYS A 171 -4.39 -5.67 -26.59
N ASP A 172 -5.22 -5.87 -27.61
CA ASP A 172 -5.94 -7.13 -27.88
C ASP A 172 -6.75 -7.66 -26.67
N GLY A 173 -7.36 -6.76 -25.89
CA GLY A 173 -8.12 -7.13 -24.71
C GLY A 173 -7.28 -7.44 -23.46
N TYR A 174 -6.00 -7.10 -23.48
CA TYR A 174 -5.08 -7.30 -22.35
C TYR A 174 -4.36 -6.01 -21.99
N ILE A 175 -4.16 -5.80 -20.69
CA ILE A 175 -3.16 -4.85 -20.19
C ILE A 175 -1.82 -5.55 -19.99
N HIS A 176 -0.75 -4.82 -20.28
CA HIS A 176 0.63 -5.22 -20.06
C HIS A 176 1.27 -4.21 -19.11
N THR A 177 1.44 -4.58 -17.84
CA THR A 177 1.98 -3.66 -16.84
C THR A 177 3.49 -3.48 -16.97
N PRO A 178 4.07 -2.39 -16.45
CA PRO A 178 5.53 -2.21 -16.38
C PRO A 178 6.25 -3.36 -15.65
N TYR A 179 5.56 -4.02 -14.73
CA TYR A 179 6.07 -5.18 -13.98
C TYR A 179 5.88 -6.54 -14.69
N GLY A 180 5.52 -6.53 -15.97
CA GLY A 180 5.41 -7.74 -16.80
C GLY A 180 4.16 -8.59 -16.55
N ARG A 181 3.14 -8.06 -15.85
CA ARG A 181 1.84 -8.76 -15.77
C ARG A 181 1.07 -8.59 -17.05
N LYS A 182 0.42 -9.68 -17.48
CA LYS A 182 -0.55 -9.68 -18.58
C LYS A 182 -1.92 -10.03 -18.02
N ILE A 183 -2.87 -9.08 -18.09
CA ILE A 183 -4.21 -9.23 -17.47
C ILE A 183 -5.27 -9.04 -18.56
N LYS A 184 -6.14 -10.04 -18.72
CA LYS A 184 -7.29 -9.95 -19.62
C LYS A 184 -8.36 -9.09 -18.98
N VAL A 185 -8.82 -8.05 -19.66
CA VAL A 185 -9.78 -7.08 -19.10
C VAL A 185 -10.54 -6.35 -20.22
N GLU A 186 -11.78 -5.96 -19.95
CA GLU A 186 -12.55 -5.06 -20.81
C GLU A 186 -11.94 -3.66 -20.81
N GLN A 187 -11.95 -2.98 -21.96
CA GLN A 187 -11.36 -1.64 -22.13
C GLN A 187 -11.81 -0.64 -21.07
N ARG A 188 -13.09 -0.64 -20.71
CA ARG A 188 -13.65 0.28 -19.69
C ARG A 188 -13.03 0.14 -18.30
N LYS A 189 -12.43 -1.03 -17.99
CA LYS A 189 -11.76 -1.33 -16.71
C LYS A 189 -10.24 -1.32 -16.83
N ALA A 190 -9.71 -1.19 -18.04
CA ALA A 190 -8.29 -1.41 -18.33
C ALA A 190 -7.40 -0.45 -17.54
N LEU A 191 -7.73 0.84 -17.53
CA LEU A 191 -6.97 1.85 -16.79
C LEU A 191 -6.94 1.56 -15.29
N ASN A 192 -8.08 1.23 -14.70
CA ASN A 192 -8.17 0.87 -13.29
C ASN A 192 -7.31 -0.32 -12.93
N TYR A 193 -7.36 -1.38 -13.73
CA TYR A 193 -6.59 -2.59 -13.49
C TYR A 193 -5.09 -2.34 -13.68
N LEU A 194 -4.73 -1.53 -14.67
CA LEU A 194 -3.34 -1.13 -14.91
C LEU A 194 -2.78 -0.37 -13.71
N ILE A 195 -3.48 0.67 -13.25
CA ILE A 195 -3.04 1.48 -12.12
C ILE A 195 -2.95 0.64 -10.84
N GLN A 196 -4.01 -0.09 -10.49
CA GLN A 196 -4.02 -0.92 -9.29
C GLN A 196 -2.93 -1.99 -9.29
N SER A 197 -2.71 -2.62 -10.45
CA SER A 197 -1.70 -3.66 -10.57
C SER A 197 -0.28 -3.09 -10.48
N THR A 198 -0.04 -1.97 -11.17
CA THR A 198 1.28 -1.30 -11.15
C THR A 198 1.59 -0.79 -9.75
N THR A 199 0.62 -0.17 -9.06
CA THR A 199 0.76 0.28 -7.66
C THR A 199 1.07 -0.88 -6.73
N ALA A 200 0.33 -2.00 -6.84
CA ALA A 200 0.55 -3.18 -5.99
C ALA A 200 1.95 -3.76 -6.17
N ASP A 201 2.40 -3.91 -7.43
CA ASP A 201 3.73 -4.45 -7.72
C ASP A 201 4.85 -3.50 -7.25
N ARG A 202 4.66 -2.16 -7.37
CA ARG A 202 5.60 -1.18 -6.83
C ARG A 202 5.76 -1.30 -5.32
N VAL A 203 4.65 -1.34 -4.58
CA VAL A 203 4.70 -1.51 -3.11
C VAL A 203 5.43 -2.80 -2.72
N LEU A 204 5.14 -3.89 -3.40
CA LEU A 204 5.77 -5.19 -3.14
C LEU A 204 7.26 -5.20 -3.51
N GLU A 205 7.65 -4.56 -4.61
CA GLU A 205 9.06 -4.37 -4.97
C GLU A 205 9.80 -3.59 -3.88
N LYS A 206 9.23 -2.45 -3.45
CA LYS A 206 9.85 -1.62 -2.41
C LYS A 206 9.90 -2.35 -1.06
N ALA A 207 8.86 -3.11 -0.72
CA ALA A 207 8.88 -3.96 0.47
C ALA A 207 10.02 -5.00 0.43
N VAL A 208 10.29 -5.61 -0.74
CA VAL A 208 11.43 -6.53 -0.91
C VAL A 208 12.77 -5.81 -0.71
N LEU A 209 12.95 -4.62 -1.28
CA LEU A 209 14.19 -3.85 -1.13
C LEU A 209 14.39 -3.39 0.31
N VAL A 210 13.34 -2.97 1.00
CA VAL A 210 13.39 -2.63 2.42
C VAL A 210 13.72 -3.86 3.27
N ASP A 211 13.13 -5.04 2.99
CA ASP A 211 13.47 -6.29 3.70
C ASP A 211 14.94 -6.68 3.52
N GLN A 212 15.51 -6.46 2.33
CA GLN A 212 16.93 -6.67 2.09
C GLN A 212 17.81 -5.73 2.92
N MET A 213 17.43 -4.46 3.06
CA MET A 213 18.13 -3.50 3.90
C MET A 213 18.05 -3.85 5.39
N LEU A 214 16.96 -4.50 5.79
CA LEU A 214 16.75 -5.00 7.16
C LEU A 214 17.45 -6.34 7.46
N GLU A 215 18.16 -6.92 6.48
CA GLU A 215 18.86 -8.18 6.71
C GLU A 215 19.95 -8.02 7.76
N GLY A 216 19.93 -8.90 8.78
CA GLY A 216 20.84 -8.83 9.92
C GLY A 216 20.52 -7.75 10.95
N LYS A 217 19.47 -6.97 10.77
CA LYS A 217 18.95 -5.99 11.72
C LYS A 217 17.93 -6.64 12.67
N LYS A 218 17.61 -5.94 13.75
CA LYS A 218 16.59 -6.36 14.70
C LYS A 218 15.18 -5.96 14.25
N SER A 219 15.10 -4.83 13.55
CA SER A 219 13.88 -4.37 12.88
C SER A 219 13.51 -5.29 11.72
N PHE A 220 12.23 -5.47 11.47
CA PHE A 220 11.73 -6.33 10.38
C PHE A 220 10.37 -5.83 9.85
N ILE A 221 10.02 -6.18 8.60
CA ILE A 221 8.69 -5.90 8.08
C ILE A 221 7.67 -6.78 8.81
N SER A 222 6.81 -6.15 9.59
CA SER A 222 5.73 -6.81 10.32
C SER A 222 4.59 -7.24 9.39
N HIS A 223 4.12 -6.31 8.56
CA HIS A 223 3.01 -6.55 7.63
C HIS A 223 2.92 -5.50 6.53
N ILE A 224 2.11 -5.79 5.51
CA ILE A 224 1.84 -4.93 4.35
C ILE A 224 0.33 -4.73 4.25
N VAL A 225 -0.14 -3.49 4.08
CA VAL A 225 -1.56 -3.16 3.94
C VAL A 225 -1.74 -2.20 2.76
N HIS A 226 -2.24 -2.73 1.64
CA HIS A 226 -2.47 -1.96 0.40
C HIS A 226 -1.19 -1.28 -0.11
N ASP A 227 -1.06 0.02 0.08
CA ASP A 227 0.05 0.90 -0.31
C ASP A 227 0.96 1.28 0.87
N GLU A 228 0.82 0.59 2.00
CA GLU A 228 1.55 0.79 3.24
C GLU A 228 2.42 -0.43 3.58
N ILE A 229 3.66 -0.20 4.00
CA ILE A 229 4.48 -1.18 4.70
C ILE A 229 4.61 -0.80 6.18
N VAL A 230 4.56 -1.79 7.07
CA VAL A 230 4.69 -1.57 8.51
C VAL A 230 5.87 -2.38 9.04
N ILE A 231 6.79 -1.70 9.69
CA ILE A 231 8.03 -2.24 10.25
C ILE A 231 7.89 -2.31 11.76
N ASP A 232 8.23 -3.44 12.34
CA ASP A 232 8.47 -3.60 13.76
C ASP A 232 9.90 -3.11 14.02
N TYR A 233 10.01 -1.87 14.50
CA TYR A 233 11.25 -1.09 14.53
C TYR A 233 11.93 -1.17 15.89
N ALA A 234 13.25 -1.38 15.90
CA ALA A 234 14.12 -1.33 17.03
C ALA A 234 15.02 -0.08 17.00
N ASP A 235 15.12 0.63 18.11
CA ASP A 235 15.89 1.89 18.22
C ASP A 235 17.38 1.69 17.90
N GLU A 236 17.93 0.49 18.06
CA GLU A 236 19.32 0.17 17.70
C GLU A 236 19.59 0.24 16.20
N ASP A 237 18.54 0.18 15.35
CA ASP A 237 18.63 0.26 13.89
C ASP A 237 18.34 1.69 13.36
N ARG A 238 18.47 2.70 14.20
CA ARG A 238 18.12 4.10 13.85
C ARG A 238 18.89 4.63 12.65
N ASP A 239 20.08 4.14 12.42
CA ASP A 239 20.98 4.55 11.34
C ASP A 239 20.42 4.28 9.93
N ILE A 240 19.48 3.32 9.80
CA ILE A 240 18.93 2.92 8.49
C ILE A 240 17.59 3.56 8.13
N VAL A 241 16.95 4.31 9.04
CA VAL A 241 15.58 4.83 8.83
C VAL A 241 15.48 5.72 7.59
N ILE A 242 16.44 6.61 7.38
CA ILE A 242 16.50 7.50 6.20
C ILE A 242 16.61 6.65 4.93
N GLY A 243 17.51 5.67 4.91
CA GLY A 243 17.69 4.80 3.74
C GLY A 243 16.45 3.95 3.45
N ILE A 244 15.73 3.48 4.47
CA ILE A 244 14.46 2.76 4.31
C ILE A 244 13.42 3.68 3.65
N ARG A 245 13.29 4.92 4.13
CA ARG A 245 12.37 5.90 3.55
C ARG A 245 12.73 6.17 2.10
N ASP A 246 13.98 6.47 1.80
CA ASP A 246 14.44 6.80 0.46
C ASP A 246 14.22 5.65 -0.54
N ILE A 247 14.45 4.40 -0.11
CA ILE A 247 14.15 3.20 -0.90
C ILE A 247 12.65 3.07 -1.16
N PHE A 248 11.81 3.29 -0.14
CA PHE A 248 10.38 3.16 -0.30
C PHE A 248 9.81 4.26 -1.19
N GLU A 249 10.21 5.51 -0.97
CA GLU A 249 9.77 6.66 -1.76
C GLU A 249 10.17 6.52 -3.24
N ASP A 250 11.44 6.44 -3.55
CA ASP A 250 11.99 6.30 -4.91
C ASP A 250 11.21 7.15 -5.95
N GLY A 251 11.13 8.45 -5.71
CA GLY A 251 10.38 9.42 -6.51
C GLY A 251 8.92 9.62 -6.10
N TYR A 252 8.29 8.72 -5.33
CA TYR A 252 6.98 8.97 -4.73
C TYR A 252 7.18 9.58 -3.33
N VAL A 253 6.18 10.33 -2.85
CA VAL A 253 6.18 10.81 -1.47
C VAL A 253 5.45 9.81 -0.59
N ALA A 254 6.04 9.48 0.56
CA ALA A 254 5.43 8.65 1.58
C ALA A 254 5.33 9.37 2.93
N ASN A 255 4.28 9.07 3.67
CA ASN A 255 4.12 9.51 5.05
C ASN A 255 4.83 8.52 5.97
N LEU A 256 5.85 8.99 6.70
CA LEU A 256 6.50 8.19 7.74
C LEU A 256 5.81 8.47 9.08
N ARG A 257 5.30 7.41 9.70
CA ARG A 257 4.62 7.49 11.02
C ARG A 257 5.16 6.44 11.96
N GLY A 258 5.09 6.73 13.27
CA GLY A 258 5.49 5.78 14.30
C GLY A 258 4.63 5.82 15.53
N GLY A 259 4.53 4.69 16.23
CA GLY A 259 3.74 4.58 17.45
C GLY A 259 3.91 3.25 18.17
N ARG A 260 3.33 3.15 19.36
CA ARG A 260 3.39 1.93 20.19
C ARG A 260 2.31 0.90 19.87
N ASP A 261 1.49 1.18 18.87
CA ASP A 261 0.56 0.24 18.25
C ASP A 261 0.23 0.70 16.83
N TYR A 262 -0.41 -0.17 16.04
CA TYR A 262 -0.74 0.11 14.64
C TYR A 262 -1.88 1.12 14.45
N TYR A 263 -2.52 1.61 15.51
CA TYR A 263 -3.57 2.63 15.43
C TYR A 263 -3.05 4.04 15.76
N ASN A 264 -2.27 4.17 16.85
CA ASN A 264 -1.77 5.45 17.35
C ASN A 264 -0.42 5.79 16.69
N LEU A 265 -0.45 5.96 15.37
CA LEU A 265 0.73 6.34 14.59
C LEU A 265 0.75 7.85 14.40
N ASN A 266 1.84 8.48 14.82
CA ASN A 266 2.10 9.91 14.67
C ASN A 266 3.18 10.15 13.63
N GLU A 267 3.11 11.26 12.91
CA GLU A 267 4.11 11.65 11.94
C GLU A 267 5.50 11.77 12.59
N ILE A 268 6.49 11.18 11.92
CA ILE A 268 7.90 11.30 12.28
C ILE A 268 8.54 12.27 11.28
N LYS A 269 9.08 13.38 11.79
CA LYS A 269 9.89 14.31 11.01
C LYS A 269 11.37 13.91 11.17
N LEU A 270 12.01 13.57 10.05
CA LEU A 270 13.41 13.21 9.97
C LEU A 270 14.27 14.43 9.67
#